data_7602d686c808ccfbd4fd58645fb64bd7
#
_entry.id   7602d686c808ccfbd4fd58645fb64bd7
#
_cell.length_a   1.000
_cell.length_b   1.000
_cell.length_c   1.000
_cell.angle_alpha   90.00
_cell.angle_beta   90.00
_cell.angle_gamma   90.00
#
_symmetry.space_group_name_H-M   'P 1'
#
loop_
_entity.id
_entity.type
_entity.pdbx_description
1 polymer ?
#
loop_
_entity_poly.entity_id
_entity_poly.type
_entity_poly.pdbx_seq_one_letter_code
_entity_poly.pdbx_strand_id
1 'polypeptide(L)'
;MLLIKSHASRLLWISLLSLSGLSSCSAIPAKTPSTNIYAEFIDQMVIKHQFDREQLAQLLSGAEKQQSILTAMSSPAERRLQWHSYRKIFLKPARINGGVKFWQDNKAILEAASAKYGVPEEIIVAIIGVETRYGSNTGSYRVLDALTTLGFHFPKRARFFKSELEHFLLLCREEGFDPAKPKGSYAGAMGKSQFISSSYRAYAVDGDGDKKRDLWSSDADIIHSIAYYFAKHGWKNSSLITQQTSLSGTAFSTAINTSLKPKHTLQQLKSLAVEVPANVPPATAVKLLELKQVKGADYWLAFDNFYVITRYNHSHLYAMAVYQLSQEIKKGYAKSS
;
A
#
# COMPACT_ATOMS: atom_id res chain seq x y z
N MET A 1 11.80 -38.51 -45.40
CA MET A 1 12.35 -38.54 -46.80
C MET A 1 13.48 -37.54 -46.82
N LEU A 2 14.56 -37.85 -47.00
CA LEU A 2 15.88 -38.42 -47.44
C LEU A 2 16.97 -37.90 -46.48
N LEU A 3 17.60 -38.68 -45.86
CA LEU A 3 18.95 -39.30 -45.89
C LEU A 3 19.85 -38.79 -47.02
N ILE A 4 21.11 -38.38 -46.69
CA ILE A 4 22.30 -38.88 -47.34
C ILE A 4 23.52 -38.64 -46.41
N LYS A 5 24.27 -39.75 -46.33
CA LYS A 5 25.50 -40.12 -45.66
C LYS A 5 26.76 -39.62 -46.36
N SER A 6 27.84 -39.63 -45.58
CA SER A 6 29.20 -40.25 -45.77
C SER A 6 30.24 -39.32 -46.37
N HIS A 7 31.52 -39.29 -46.04
CA HIS A 7 32.47 -40.41 -45.86
C HIS A 7 33.75 -39.92 -45.15
N ALA A 8 34.41 -40.84 -44.53
CA ALA A 8 35.71 -40.75 -43.89
C ALA A 8 36.88 -40.63 -44.85
N SER A 9 37.98 -40.09 -44.40
CA SER A 9 39.32 -40.56 -44.80
C SER A 9 40.38 -40.22 -43.74
N ARG A 10 41.07 -41.28 -43.35
CA ARG A 10 42.26 -41.32 -42.47
C ARG A 10 43.47 -40.86 -43.25
N LEU A 11 44.43 -40.23 -42.59
CA LEU A 11 45.83 -40.37 -42.85
C LEU A 11 46.65 -40.12 -41.56
N LEU A 12 47.40 -41.15 -41.17
CA LEU A 12 48.51 -41.17 -40.21
C LEU A 12 49.70 -40.42 -40.77
N TRP A 13 50.42 -39.65 -39.92
CA TRP A 13 51.89 -39.61 -39.95
C TRP A 13 52.43 -39.31 -38.55
N ILE A 14 53.64 -39.89 -38.32
CA ILE A 14 54.31 -40.23 -37.07
C ILE A 14 55.30 -39.11 -36.63
N SER A 15 55.34 -38.92 -35.31
CA SER A 15 56.48 -38.56 -34.41
C SER A 15 57.43 -37.40 -34.75
N LEU A 16 57.55 -36.50 -33.73
CA LEU A 16 58.91 -36.21 -33.15
C LEU A 16 58.71 -35.65 -31.72
N LEU A 17 59.38 -36.31 -30.75
CA LEU A 17 59.49 -35.81 -29.36
C LEU A 17 60.38 -34.55 -29.34
N SER A 18 59.95 -33.49 -28.66
CA SER A 18 60.81 -32.51 -28.04
C SER A 18 60.24 -32.15 -26.66
N LEU A 19 60.95 -32.59 -25.62
CA LEU A 19 60.75 -32.15 -24.23
C LEU A 19 61.17 -30.69 -24.16
N SER A 20 60.17 -29.85 -23.88
CA SER A 20 60.36 -28.49 -23.34
C SER A 20 59.45 -28.31 -22.14
N GLY A 21 60.13 -28.19 -20.97
CA GLY A 21 59.41 -27.95 -19.68
C GLY A 21 58.61 -26.66 -19.71
N LEU A 22 57.33 -26.80 -19.62
CA LEU A 22 56.41 -25.68 -19.38
C LEU A 22 56.02 -25.69 -17.90
N SER A 23 56.60 -24.74 -17.17
CA SER A 23 56.09 -24.33 -15.84
C SER A 23 54.63 -23.99 -15.97
N SER A 24 53.77 -24.85 -15.45
CA SER A 24 52.35 -24.55 -15.29
C SER A 24 52.18 -23.48 -14.22
N CYS A 25 52.17 -22.22 -14.65
CA CYS A 25 51.57 -21.17 -13.83
C CYS A 25 50.06 -21.46 -13.74
N SER A 26 49.64 -22.06 -12.64
CA SER A 26 48.22 -22.17 -12.29
C SER A 26 47.68 -20.76 -12.10
N ALA A 27 47.03 -20.22 -13.11
CA ALA A 27 46.26 -19.00 -12.99
C ALA A 27 45.12 -19.31 -12.01
N ILE A 28 45.20 -18.72 -10.81
CA ILE A 28 44.05 -18.64 -9.87
C ILE A 28 42.93 -17.97 -10.66
N PRO A 29 41.76 -18.61 -10.81
CA PRO A 29 40.64 -17.96 -11.48
C PRO A 29 40.33 -16.68 -10.70
N ALA A 30 40.50 -15.52 -11.33
CA ALA A 30 40.10 -14.26 -10.81
C ALA A 30 38.58 -14.38 -10.50
N LYS A 31 38.23 -14.37 -9.21
CA LYS A 31 36.87 -14.34 -8.75
C LYS A 31 36.28 -13.07 -9.36
N THR A 32 35.43 -13.23 -10.38
CA THR A 32 34.68 -12.12 -10.98
C THR A 32 34.06 -11.36 -9.82
N PRO A 33 34.25 -10.05 -9.65
CA PRO A 33 33.64 -9.32 -8.55
C PRO A 33 32.16 -9.50 -8.72
N SER A 34 31.51 -10.18 -7.77
CA SER A 34 30.05 -10.23 -7.70
C SER A 34 29.61 -8.78 -7.55
N THR A 35 29.05 -8.21 -8.61
CA THR A 35 28.60 -6.82 -8.60
C THR A 35 27.57 -6.73 -7.48
N ASN A 36 27.89 -6.08 -6.38
CA ASN A 36 26.98 -5.89 -5.27
C ASN A 36 25.80 -5.09 -5.80
N ILE A 37 24.64 -5.75 -5.94
CA ILE A 37 23.41 -5.14 -6.51
C ILE A 37 22.96 -3.90 -5.73
N TYR A 38 23.47 -3.70 -4.52
CA TYR A 38 23.18 -2.55 -3.67
C TYR A 38 24.21 -1.42 -3.78
N ALA A 39 25.31 -1.58 -4.54
CA ALA A 39 26.43 -0.65 -4.53
C ALA A 39 26.01 0.81 -4.83
N GLU A 40 25.28 1.03 -5.92
CA GLU A 40 24.78 2.36 -6.30
C GLU A 40 23.85 2.95 -5.23
N PHE A 41 22.96 2.14 -4.64
CA PHE A 41 22.07 2.58 -3.57
C PHE A 41 22.85 2.95 -2.31
N ILE A 42 23.87 2.17 -1.93
CA ILE A 42 24.75 2.48 -0.81
C ILE A 42 25.47 3.81 -1.04
N ASP A 43 26.02 4.02 -2.25
CA ASP A 43 26.69 5.28 -2.61
C ASP A 43 25.75 6.48 -2.44
N GLN A 44 24.52 6.36 -2.92
CA GLN A 44 23.51 7.41 -2.76
C GLN A 44 23.18 7.70 -1.28
N MET A 45 23.03 6.65 -0.46
CA MET A 45 22.72 6.80 0.97
C MET A 45 23.88 7.44 1.74
N VAL A 46 25.13 7.10 1.40
CA VAL A 46 26.32 7.72 2.00
C VAL A 46 26.41 9.20 1.61
N ILE A 47 26.30 9.50 0.31
CA ILE A 47 26.45 10.89 -0.19
C ILE A 47 25.31 11.79 0.29
N LYS A 48 24.06 11.32 0.19
CA LYS A 48 22.86 12.12 0.49
C LYS A 48 22.57 12.23 1.98
N HIS A 49 22.81 11.15 2.72
CA HIS A 49 22.28 11.00 4.08
C HIS A 49 23.34 10.63 5.10
N GLN A 50 24.63 10.58 4.70
CA GLN A 50 25.77 10.33 5.60
C GLN A 50 25.62 9.00 6.38
N PHE A 51 25.09 7.97 5.74
CA PHE A 51 25.11 6.63 6.31
C PHE A 51 26.53 6.07 6.29
N ASP A 52 26.86 5.30 7.33
CA ASP A 52 28.10 4.52 7.32
C ASP A 52 28.04 3.44 6.24
N ARG A 53 29.07 3.41 5.38
CA ARG A 53 29.11 2.52 4.23
C ARG A 53 29.17 1.04 4.61
N GLU A 54 30.00 0.73 5.59
CA GLU A 54 30.25 -0.67 5.97
C GLU A 54 29.05 -1.24 6.71
N GLN A 55 28.48 -0.49 7.65
CA GLN A 55 27.26 -0.87 8.37
C GLN A 55 26.08 -1.06 7.41
N LEU A 56 25.90 -0.16 6.45
CA LEU A 56 24.82 -0.27 5.47
C LEU A 56 25.03 -1.44 4.51
N ALA A 57 26.27 -1.69 4.07
CA ALA A 57 26.59 -2.83 3.25
C ALA A 57 26.35 -4.15 3.98
N GLN A 58 26.73 -4.23 5.26
CA GLN A 58 26.47 -5.39 6.13
C GLN A 58 24.96 -5.62 6.31
N LEU A 59 24.20 -4.57 6.63
CA LEU A 59 22.75 -4.65 6.78
C LEU A 59 22.07 -5.18 5.52
N LEU A 60 22.39 -4.61 4.35
CA LEU A 60 21.79 -4.99 3.08
C LEU A 60 22.24 -6.39 2.62
N SER A 61 23.45 -6.82 2.96
CA SER A 61 23.89 -8.19 2.68
C SER A 61 23.12 -9.24 3.46
N GLY A 62 22.57 -8.88 4.63
CA GLY A 62 21.67 -9.72 5.45
C GLY A 62 20.19 -9.67 5.02
N ALA A 63 19.85 -8.92 3.97
CA ALA A 63 18.50 -8.89 3.44
C ALA A 63 18.21 -10.13 2.57
N GLU A 64 17.06 -10.76 2.79
CA GLU A 64 16.66 -11.97 2.10
C GLU A 64 15.71 -11.67 0.94
N LYS A 65 16.04 -12.15 -0.26
CA LYS A 65 15.10 -12.10 -1.39
C LYS A 65 13.93 -13.03 -1.15
N GLN A 66 12.73 -12.47 -1.11
CA GLN A 66 11.47 -13.19 -0.84
C GLN A 66 10.72 -13.49 -2.13
N GLN A 67 10.76 -14.73 -2.61
CA GLN A 67 10.07 -15.13 -3.85
C GLN A 67 8.55 -15.03 -3.74
N SER A 68 7.98 -15.28 -2.56
CA SER A 68 6.55 -15.11 -2.27
C SER A 68 6.05 -13.68 -2.50
N ILE A 69 6.88 -12.67 -2.20
CA ILE A 69 6.60 -11.26 -2.45
C ILE A 69 6.50 -10.98 -3.95
N LEU A 70 7.44 -11.48 -4.75
CA LEU A 70 7.43 -11.29 -6.20
C LEU A 70 6.19 -11.94 -6.84
N THR A 71 5.80 -13.11 -6.35
CA THR A 71 4.59 -13.81 -6.80
C THR A 71 3.33 -13.00 -6.44
N ALA A 72 3.20 -12.52 -5.20
CA ALA A 72 2.06 -11.71 -4.75
C ALA A 72 1.92 -10.41 -5.56
N MET A 73 3.04 -9.73 -5.83
CA MET A 73 3.05 -8.50 -6.63
C MET A 73 2.70 -8.70 -8.10
N SER A 74 2.95 -9.89 -8.65
CA SER A 74 2.67 -10.21 -10.05
C SER A 74 1.20 -10.56 -10.30
N SER A 75 0.46 -11.00 -9.28
CA SER A 75 -0.93 -11.46 -9.38
C SER A 75 -1.80 -10.93 -8.24
N PRO A 76 -2.03 -9.61 -8.16
CA PRO A 76 -2.88 -9.05 -7.11
C PRO A 76 -4.32 -9.53 -7.27
N ALA A 77 -4.77 -10.40 -6.36
CA ALA A 77 -6.11 -11.03 -6.40
C ALA A 77 -7.25 -10.00 -6.32
N GLU A 78 -7.06 -8.91 -5.58
CA GLU A 78 -8.10 -7.90 -5.33
C GLU A 78 -8.50 -7.10 -6.58
N ARG A 79 -7.62 -6.94 -7.56
CA ARG A 79 -7.90 -6.17 -8.80
C ARG A 79 -8.99 -6.79 -9.69
N ARG A 80 -9.40 -8.04 -9.44
CA ARG A 80 -10.38 -8.78 -10.27
C ARG A 80 -11.77 -8.82 -9.64
N LEU A 81 -11.93 -8.37 -8.39
CA LEU A 81 -13.19 -8.49 -7.69
C LEU A 81 -14.14 -7.35 -8.06
N GLN A 82 -15.42 -7.69 -8.28
CA GLN A 82 -16.50 -6.73 -8.34
C GLN A 82 -17.02 -6.43 -6.93
N TRP A 83 -17.79 -5.32 -6.77
CA TRP A 83 -18.24 -4.84 -5.48
C TRP A 83 -18.94 -5.90 -4.63
N HIS A 84 -19.88 -6.64 -5.21
CA HIS A 84 -20.64 -7.67 -4.48
C HIS A 84 -19.77 -8.73 -3.80
N SER A 85 -18.59 -9.02 -4.36
CA SER A 85 -17.63 -9.97 -3.78
C SER A 85 -16.61 -9.26 -2.88
N TYR A 86 -16.15 -8.07 -3.28
CA TYR A 86 -15.18 -7.27 -2.53
C TYR A 86 -15.71 -6.86 -1.15
N ARG A 87 -16.96 -6.38 -1.07
CA ARG A 87 -17.57 -5.98 0.21
C ARG A 87 -17.59 -7.09 1.26
N LYS A 88 -17.76 -8.35 0.84
CA LYS A 88 -17.82 -9.51 1.74
C LYS A 88 -16.51 -9.77 2.48
N ILE A 89 -15.38 -9.23 2.00
CA ILE A 89 -14.10 -9.31 2.70
C ILE A 89 -14.13 -8.48 3.98
N PHE A 90 -14.81 -7.31 3.93
CA PHE A 90 -14.75 -6.30 4.98
C PHE A 90 -16.00 -6.21 5.85
N LEU A 91 -17.19 -6.41 5.30
CA LEU A 91 -18.47 -6.25 6.01
C LEU A 91 -18.92 -7.55 6.70
N LYS A 92 -18.01 -8.14 7.51
CA LYS A 92 -18.30 -9.33 8.32
C LYS A 92 -18.66 -8.95 9.74
N PRO A 93 -19.62 -9.65 10.41
CA PRO A 93 -19.98 -9.36 11.80
C PRO A 93 -18.77 -9.27 12.75
N ALA A 94 -17.81 -10.18 12.63
CA ALA A 94 -16.62 -10.15 13.47
C ALA A 94 -15.79 -8.88 13.30
N ARG A 95 -15.72 -8.29 12.08
CA ARG A 95 -15.01 -7.04 11.85
C ARG A 95 -15.80 -5.84 12.37
N ILE A 96 -17.12 -5.83 12.20
CA ILE A 96 -18.01 -4.78 12.73
C ILE A 96 -17.93 -4.76 14.27
N ASN A 97 -18.08 -5.92 14.91
CA ASN A 97 -18.02 -6.04 16.37
C ASN A 97 -16.63 -5.67 16.92
N GLY A 98 -15.56 -6.07 16.20
CA GLY A 98 -14.18 -5.66 16.53
C GLY A 98 -14.00 -4.14 16.47
N GLY A 99 -14.67 -3.45 15.52
CA GLY A 99 -14.67 -2.00 15.42
C GLY A 99 -15.43 -1.31 16.54
N VAL A 100 -16.58 -1.85 16.92
CA VAL A 100 -17.35 -1.34 18.09
C VAL A 100 -16.49 -1.45 19.35
N LYS A 101 -15.86 -2.61 19.58
CA LYS A 101 -14.98 -2.79 20.73
C LYS A 101 -13.76 -1.85 20.68
N PHE A 102 -13.09 -1.74 19.54
CA PHE A 102 -11.94 -0.83 19.38
C PHE A 102 -12.34 0.62 19.68
N TRP A 103 -13.52 1.05 19.24
CA TRP A 103 -14.05 2.40 19.54
C TRP A 103 -14.29 2.57 21.05
N GLN A 104 -14.94 1.61 21.71
CA GLN A 104 -15.18 1.65 23.15
C GLN A 104 -13.88 1.73 23.94
N ASP A 105 -12.90 0.89 23.58
CA ASP A 105 -11.59 0.84 24.26
C ASP A 105 -10.78 2.13 24.09
N ASN A 106 -10.98 2.86 22.97
CA ASN A 106 -10.19 4.05 22.60
C ASN A 106 -11.03 5.33 22.51
N LYS A 107 -12.19 5.39 23.18
CA LYS A 107 -13.16 6.49 23.03
C LYS A 107 -12.52 7.87 23.17
N ALA A 108 -11.82 8.14 24.26
CA ALA A 108 -11.24 9.44 24.55
C ALA A 108 -10.20 9.87 23.52
N ILE A 109 -9.38 8.92 23.04
CA ILE A 109 -8.35 9.17 22.03
C ILE A 109 -9.00 9.50 20.67
N LEU A 110 -10.04 8.77 20.29
CA LEU A 110 -10.79 8.99 19.06
C LEU A 110 -11.50 10.35 19.06
N GLU A 111 -12.15 10.70 20.16
CA GLU A 111 -12.78 12.02 20.35
C GLU A 111 -11.76 13.16 20.23
N ALA A 112 -10.60 13.03 20.88
CA ALA A 112 -9.53 14.03 20.80
C ALA A 112 -8.96 14.17 19.36
N ALA A 113 -8.74 13.06 18.66
CA ALA A 113 -8.26 13.08 17.28
C ALA A 113 -9.33 13.64 16.32
N SER A 114 -10.59 13.27 16.49
CA SER A 114 -11.73 13.79 15.70
C SER A 114 -11.89 15.31 15.90
N ALA A 115 -11.85 15.78 17.12
CA ALA A 115 -11.90 17.21 17.44
C ALA A 115 -10.72 17.98 16.83
N LYS A 116 -9.50 17.42 16.89
CA LYS A 116 -8.29 18.06 16.39
C LYS A 116 -8.20 18.15 14.88
N TYR A 117 -8.61 17.09 14.17
CA TYR A 117 -8.39 16.93 12.73
C TYR A 117 -9.67 16.98 11.90
N GLY A 118 -10.85 17.00 12.51
CA GLY A 118 -12.14 17.06 11.84
C GLY A 118 -12.55 15.76 11.13
N VAL A 119 -11.89 14.63 11.43
CA VAL A 119 -12.20 13.31 10.84
C VAL A 119 -13.09 12.53 11.79
N PRO A 120 -14.28 12.04 11.36
CA PRO A 120 -15.18 11.29 12.23
C PRO A 120 -14.54 10.02 12.77
N GLU A 121 -14.79 9.68 14.03
CA GLU A 121 -14.26 8.53 14.74
C GLU A 121 -14.51 7.22 13.98
N GLU A 122 -15.73 7.05 13.44
CA GLU A 122 -16.10 5.86 12.67
C GLU A 122 -15.24 5.64 11.43
N ILE A 123 -14.74 6.70 10.80
CA ILE A 123 -13.85 6.61 9.64
C ILE A 123 -12.47 6.14 10.07
N ILE A 124 -11.93 6.70 11.17
CA ILE A 124 -10.62 6.31 11.70
C ILE A 124 -10.64 4.82 12.09
N VAL A 125 -11.65 4.40 12.83
CA VAL A 125 -11.83 3.00 13.25
C VAL A 125 -11.99 2.08 12.04
N ALA A 126 -12.74 2.49 11.02
CA ALA A 126 -12.94 1.68 9.81
C ALA A 126 -11.64 1.49 9.02
N ILE A 127 -10.76 2.50 8.94
CA ILE A 127 -9.43 2.35 8.33
C ILE A 127 -8.63 1.26 9.04
N ILE A 128 -8.49 1.33 10.37
CA ILE A 128 -7.77 0.33 11.16
C ILE A 128 -8.38 -1.07 10.97
N GLY A 129 -9.71 -1.12 10.89
CA GLY A 129 -10.45 -2.35 10.63
C GLY A 129 -10.21 -2.94 9.24
N VAL A 130 -10.16 -2.12 8.21
CA VAL A 130 -9.89 -2.55 6.83
C VAL A 130 -8.45 -3.01 6.68
N GLU A 131 -7.49 -2.22 7.19
CA GLU A 131 -6.06 -2.48 7.02
C GLU A 131 -5.60 -3.73 7.78
N THR A 132 -5.88 -3.81 9.07
CA THR A 132 -5.24 -4.81 9.92
C THR A 132 -6.20 -5.60 10.81
N ARG A 133 -7.53 -5.44 10.66
CA ARG A 133 -8.50 -6.00 11.61
C ARG A 133 -8.16 -5.60 13.05
N TYR A 134 -7.97 -4.31 13.26
CA TYR A 134 -7.63 -3.73 14.56
C TYR A 134 -6.31 -4.28 15.15
N GLY A 135 -5.30 -4.45 14.30
CA GLY A 135 -3.97 -4.94 14.67
C GLY A 135 -3.79 -6.46 14.63
N SER A 136 -4.82 -7.25 14.32
CA SER A 136 -4.70 -8.72 14.24
C SER A 136 -3.85 -9.20 13.06
N ASN A 137 -3.59 -8.37 12.06
CA ASN A 137 -2.80 -8.71 10.87
C ASN A 137 -2.03 -7.50 10.35
N THR A 138 -0.88 -7.23 10.93
CA THR A 138 0.01 -6.12 10.53
C THR A 138 1.06 -6.53 9.51
N GLY A 139 1.08 -7.80 9.08
CA GLY A 139 2.08 -8.38 8.20
C GLY A 139 3.20 -9.10 8.96
N SER A 140 3.88 -10.02 8.27
CA SER A 140 4.88 -10.92 8.86
C SER A 140 6.26 -10.83 8.20
N TYR A 141 6.39 -10.11 7.08
CA TYR A 141 7.68 -9.93 6.40
C TYR A 141 8.53 -8.89 7.11
N ARG A 142 9.85 -9.12 7.20
CA ARG A 142 10.75 -8.01 7.53
C ARG A 142 10.62 -6.93 6.47
N VAL A 143 10.41 -5.69 6.90
CA VAL A 143 10.24 -4.55 5.98
C VAL A 143 11.48 -4.38 5.11
N LEU A 144 12.67 -4.59 5.68
CA LEU A 144 13.94 -4.58 4.94
C LEU A 144 13.91 -5.58 3.77
N ASP A 145 13.51 -6.83 4.01
CA ASP A 145 13.43 -7.86 2.96
C ASP A 145 12.40 -7.54 1.90
N ALA A 146 11.25 -7.03 2.31
CA ALA A 146 10.19 -6.64 1.39
C ALA A 146 10.65 -5.52 0.44
N LEU A 147 11.23 -4.47 1.00
CA LEU A 147 11.66 -3.31 0.21
C LEU A 147 12.89 -3.60 -0.66
N THR A 148 13.86 -4.38 -0.17
CA THR A 148 15.01 -4.82 -0.98
C THR A 148 14.58 -5.78 -2.10
N THR A 149 13.72 -6.76 -1.80
CA THR A 149 13.16 -7.65 -2.83
C THR A 149 12.49 -6.86 -3.94
N LEU A 150 11.62 -5.92 -3.59
CA LEU A 150 10.87 -5.14 -4.58
C LEU A 150 11.71 -4.06 -5.26
N GLY A 151 12.64 -3.46 -4.54
CA GLY A 151 13.53 -2.42 -5.08
C GLY A 151 14.58 -2.95 -6.06
N PHE A 152 15.01 -4.19 -5.89
CA PHE A 152 16.11 -4.75 -6.70
C PHE A 152 15.71 -5.92 -7.60
N HIS A 153 14.55 -6.56 -7.35
CA HIS A 153 14.12 -7.73 -8.11
C HIS A 153 12.72 -7.59 -8.74
N PHE A 154 12.09 -6.39 -8.65
CA PHE A 154 10.79 -6.11 -9.28
C PHE A 154 10.88 -4.88 -10.20
N PRO A 155 11.37 -5.01 -11.45
CA PRO A 155 11.69 -3.88 -12.34
C PRO A 155 10.56 -2.88 -12.55
N LYS A 156 9.29 -3.35 -12.63
CA LYS A 156 8.11 -2.50 -12.89
C LYS A 156 7.93 -1.36 -11.89
N ARG A 157 8.41 -1.52 -10.64
CA ARG A 157 8.30 -0.52 -9.57
C ARG A 157 9.60 -0.36 -8.76
N ALA A 158 10.73 -0.79 -9.30
CA ALA A 158 12.02 -0.75 -8.61
C ALA A 158 12.37 0.64 -8.06
N ARG A 159 12.21 1.69 -8.87
CA ARG A 159 12.46 3.08 -8.45
C ARG A 159 11.63 3.47 -7.22
N PHE A 160 10.35 3.13 -7.22
CA PHE A 160 9.45 3.43 -6.10
C PHE A 160 9.91 2.71 -4.81
N PHE A 161 10.19 1.41 -4.89
CA PHE A 161 10.58 0.64 -3.71
C PHE A 161 11.99 0.95 -3.21
N LYS A 162 12.92 1.36 -4.08
CA LYS A 162 14.22 1.92 -3.66
C LYS A 162 14.04 3.21 -2.88
N SER A 163 13.13 4.09 -3.31
CA SER A 163 12.78 5.30 -2.57
C SER A 163 12.13 4.98 -1.22
N GLU A 164 11.25 3.97 -1.16
CA GLU A 164 10.68 3.54 0.13
C GLU A 164 11.72 2.90 1.05
N LEU A 165 12.73 2.21 0.51
CA LEU A 165 13.86 1.69 1.29
C LEU A 165 14.72 2.84 1.84
N GLU A 166 14.99 3.89 1.05
CA GLU A 166 15.64 5.12 1.51
C GLU A 166 14.88 5.72 2.69
N HIS A 167 13.56 5.91 2.55
CA HIS A 167 12.70 6.41 3.62
C HIS A 167 12.65 5.49 4.84
N PHE A 168 12.68 4.18 4.65
CA PHE A 168 12.69 3.21 5.74
C PHE A 168 13.96 3.31 6.59
N LEU A 169 15.13 3.38 5.95
CA LEU A 169 16.39 3.50 6.65
C LEU A 169 16.48 4.83 7.43
N LEU A 170 15.97 5.92 6.82
CA LEU A 170 15.88 7.21 7.49
C LEU A 170 14.92 7.17 8.68
N LEU A 171 13.74 6.55 8.51
CA LEU A 171 12.76 6.34 9.59
C LEU A 171 13.39 5.57 10.76
N CYS A 172 14.09 4.47 10.47
CA CYS A 172 14.75 3.68 11.51
C CYS A 172 15.75 4.51 12.30
N ARG A 173 16.50 5.38 11.63
CA ARG A 173 17.44 6.31 12.28
C ARG A 173 16.73 7.36 13.11
N GLU A 174 15.63 7.92 12.60
CA GLU A 174 14.82 8.95 13.28
C GLU A 174 14.16 8.42 14.55
N GLU A 175 13.62 7.20 14.50
CA GLU A 175 12.89 6.58 15.62
C GLU A 175 13.76 5.66 16.50
N GLY A 176 15.04 5.49 16.16
CA GLY A 176 15.93 4.56 16.87
C GLY A 176 15.57 3.08 16.68
N PHE A 177 14.93 2.71 15.59
CA PHE A 177 14.61 1.30 15.29
C PHE A 177 15.84 0.58 14.72
N ASP A 178 16.03 -0.67 15.12
CA ASP A 178 16.91 -1.60 14.42
C ASP A 178 16.29 -1.98 13.06
N PRO A 179 16.88 -1.62 11.91
CA PRO A 179 16.28 -1.85 10.60
C PRO A 179 16.00 -3.33 10.27
N ALA A 180 16.64 -4.25 10.98
CA ALA A 180 16.44 -5.69 10.79
C ALA A 180 15.16 -6.22 11.46
N LYS A 181 14.51 -5.46 12.35
CA LYS A 181 13.39 -5.95 13.18
C LYS A 181 12.00 -5.60 12.69
N PRO A 182 11.68 -4.40 12.17
CA PRO A 182 10.32 -4.03 11.83
C PRO A 182 9.67 -5.02 10.86
N LYS A 183 8.45 -5.45 11.20
CA LYS A 183 7.64 -6.34 10.35
C LYS A 183 6.48 -5.55 9.76
N GLY A 184 6.07 -5.97 8.57
CA GLY A 184 4.99 -5.34 7.82
C GLY A 184 4.42 -6.24 6.73
N SER A 185 3.68 -5.64 5.80
CA SER A 185 3.10 -6.34 4.66
C SER A 185 4.18 -6.75 3.63
N TYR A 186 3.79 -7.58 2.69
CA TYR A 186 4.65 -7.98 1.55
C TYR A 186 5.11 -6.79 0.68
N ALA A 187 4.45 -5.63 0.80
CA ALA A 187 4.81 -4.39 0.11
C ALA A 187 5.52 -3.36 1.01
N GLY A 188 5.91 -3.74 2.24
CA GLY A 188 6.62 -2.89 3.17
C GLY A 188 5.75 -1.88 3.93
N ALA A 189 4.41 -2.07 3.96
CA ALA A 189 3.53 -1.25 4.79
C ALA A 189 3.58 -1.71 6.26
N MET A 190 3.56 -0.77 7.19
CA MET A 190 3.93 -0.95 8.59
C MET A 190 2.83 -0.61 9.58
N GLY A 191 2.80 -1.34 10.68
CA GLY A 191 1.94 -1.06 11.84
C GLY A 191 0.45 -1.28 11.59
N LYS A 192 -0.40 -0.87 12.55
CA LYS A 192 -1.87 -1.01 12.44
C LYS A 192 -2.46 -0.10 11.35
N SER A 193 -1.80 1.03 11.06
CA SER A 193 -2.19 1.97 10.00
C SER A 193 -1.73 1.54 8.60
N GLN A 194 -0.86 0.55 8.47
CA GLN A 194 -0.27 0.12 7.18
C GLN A 194 0.34 1.27 6.36
N PHE A 195 1.05 2.19 7.03
CA PHE A 195 1.79 3.24 6.34
C PHE A 195 3.02 2.68 5.66
N ILE A 196 3.27 3.07 4.39
CA ILE A 196 4.56 2.89 3.74
C ILE A 196 5.58 3.86 4.35
N SER A 197 6.87 3.62 4.17
CA SER A 197 7.94 4.34 4.87
C SER A 197 7.89 5.86 4.69
N SER A 198 7.64 6.33 3.46
CA SER A 198 7.47 7.75 3.16
C SER A 198 6.26 8.36 3.85
N SER A 199 5.14 7.64 3.91
CA SER A 199 3.94 8.08 4.62
C SER A 199 4.13 8.08 6.13
N TYR A 200 4.84 7.11 6.68
CA TYR A 200 5.18 7.07 8.10
C TYR A 200 5.95 8.33 8.50
N ARG A 201 7.04 8.64 7.79
CA ARG A 201 7.84 9.84 8.05
C ARG A 201 7.06 11.16 7.89
N ALA A 202 6.13 11.21 6.93
CA ALA A 202 5.38 12.43 6.63
C ALA A 202 4.15 12.65 7.52
N TYR A 203 3.51 11.58 7.98
CA TYR A 203 2.19 11.66 8.60
C TYR A 203 2.06 10.98 9.96
N ALA A 204 3.02 10.17 10.40
CA ALA A 204 2.98 9.65 11.75
C ALA A 204 3.21 10.78 12.75
N VAL A 205 2.40 10.79 13.81
CA VAL A 205 2.47 11.75 14.91
C VAL A 205 2.55 11.00 16.24
N ASP A 206 3.27 11.57 17.17
CA ASP A 206 3.27 11.19 18.58
C ASP A 206 1.94 11.66 19.18
N GLY A 207 1.05 10.74 19.44
CA GLY A 207 -0.32 11.00 19.90
C GLY A 207 -0.45 11.02 21.43
N ASP A 208 0.46 10.36 22.16
CA ASP A 208 0.46 10.26 23.62
C ASP A 208 1.56 11.12 24.28
N GLY A 209 2.47 11.71 23.51
CA GLY A 209 3.47 12.65 23.98
C GLY A 209 4.74 11.98 24.55
N ASP A 210 4.96 10.70 24.26
CA ASP A 210 6.13 9.95 24.76
C ASP A 210 7.41 10.18 23.94
N LYS A 211 7.36 11.05 22.91
CA LYS A 211 8.42 11.43 21.96
C LYS A 211 8.79 10.33 20.97
N LYS A 212 7.92 9.36 20.74
CA LYS A 212 8.03 8.32 19.72
C LYS A 212 6.80 8.34 18.83
N ARG A 213 6.89 7.67 17.70
CA ARG A 213 5.77 7.49 16.77
C ARG A 213 5.60 5.99 16.55
N ASP A 214 4.93 5.29 17.50
CA ASP A 214 4.76 3.84 17.45
C ASP A 214 3.44 3.44 16.78
N LEU A 215 3.49 3.11 15.49
CA LEU A 215 2.32 2.66 14.74
C LEU A 215 2.01 1.15 14.91
N TRP A 216 2.74 0.42 15.76
CA TRP A 216 2.44 -1.00 16.06
C TRP A 216 1.66 -1.17 17.36
N SER A 217 2.03 -0.48 18.42
CA SER A 217 1.49 -0.69 19.76
C SER A 217 0.76 0.50 20.38
N SER A 218 1.14 1.76 20.08
CA SER A 218 0.43 2.94 20.59
C SER A 218 -0.84 3.23 19.79
N ASP A 219 -2.01 2.93 20.35
CA ASP A 219 -3.29 3.27 19.71
C ASP A 219 -3.47 4.79 19.58
N ALA A 220 -2.86 5.59 20.47
CA ALA A 220 -2.87 7.05 20.37
C ALA A 220 -2.15 7.53 19.10
N ASP A 221 -0.93 7.04 18.86
CA ASP A 221 -0.17 7.40 17.67
C ASP A 221 -0.86 6.96 16.39
N ILE A 222 -1.42 5.74 16.39
CA ILE A 222 -2.12 5.17 15.24
C ILE A 222 -3.35 6.01 14.88
N ILE A 223 -4.22 6.30 15.86
CA ILE A 223 -5.45 7.07 15.69
C ILE A 223 -5.15 8.48 15.21
N HIS A 224 -4.24 9.18 15.91
CA HIS A 224 -3.85 10.54 15.55
C HIS A 224 -3.15 10.61 14.19
N SER A 225 -2.32 9.64 13.83
CA SER A 225 -1.62 9.59 12.53
C SER A 225 -2.59 9.38 11.37
N ILE A 226 -3.59 8.51 11.51
CA ILE A 226 -4.63 8.31 10.49
C ILE A 226 -5.46 9.58 10.30
N ALA A 227 -5.89 10.21 11.39
CA ALA A 227 -6.65 11.44 11.32
C ALA A 227 -5.83 12.59 10.71
N TYR A 228 -4.57 12.74 11.07
CA TYR A 228 -3.65 13.71 10.48
C TYR A 228 -3.41 13.47 8.99
N TYR A 229 -3.25 12.20 8.58
CA TYR A 229 -3.15 11.83 7.16
C TYR A 229 -4.35 12.35 6.36
N PHE A 230 -5.57 12.14 6.82
CA PHE A 230 -6.78 12.61 6.13
C PHE A 230 -6.85 14.14 6.12
N ALA A 231 -6.55 14.81 7.22
CA ALA A 231 -6.52 16.27 7.28
C ALA A 231 -5.52 16.85 6.28
N LYS A 232 -4.30 16.28 6.18
CA LYS A 232 -3.28 16.70 5.21
C LYS A 232 -3.67 16.41 3.76
N HIS A 233 -4.54 15.44 3.52
CA HIS A 233 -5.05 15.13 2.18
C HIS A 233 -6.35 15.88 1.84
N GLY A 234 -6.76 16.86 2.65
CA GLY A 234 -7.85 17.78 2.36
C GLY A 234 -9.22 17.30 2.85
N TRP A 235 -9.26 16.50 3.92
CA TRP A 235 -10.51 16.19 4.60
C TRP A 235 -11.22 17.46 5.03
N LYS A 236 -12.53 17.55 4.73
CA LYS A 236 -13.38 18.69 5.08
C LYS A 236 -14.35 18.25 6.19
N ASN A 237 -14.24 18.88 7.35
CA ASN A 237 -15.15 18.60 8.46
C ASN A 237 -16.62 18.80 8.03
N SER A 238 -17.50 17.96 8.52
CA SER A 238 -18.95 17.99 8.29
C SER A 238 -19.40 17.92 6.82
N SER A 239 -18.49 17.66 5.86
CA SER A 239 -18.83 17.50 4.46
C SER A 239 -19.28 16.07 4.16
N LEU A 240 -20.20 15.92 3.20
CA LEU A 240 -20.65 14.61 2.72
C LEU A 240 -19.48 13.77 2.20
N ILE A 241 -19.54 12.48 2.49
CA ILE A 241 -18.59 11.50 1.95
C ILE A 241 -19.18 10.90 0.68
N THR A 242 -20.35 10.29 0.81
CA THR A 242 -21.07 9.67 -0.30
C THR A 242 -22.56 9.54 0.03
N GLN A 243 -23.40 9.49 -1.01
CA GLN A 243 -24.86 9.30 -0.90
C GLN A 243 -25.33 8.36 -2.01
N GLN A 244 -26.19 7.40 -1.68
CA GLN A 244 -26.82 6.55 -2.69
C GLN A 244 -27.77 7.39 -3.54
N THR A 245 -27.87 7.05 -4.84
CA THR A 245 -28.72 7.76 -5.80
C THR A 245 -29.43 6.82 -6.74
N SER A 246 -30.52 7.29 -7.33
CA SER A 246 -31.25 6.64 -8.42
C SER A 246 -30.97 7.32 -9.76
N LEU A 247 -31.14 6.56 -10.83
CA LEU A 247 -30.88 6.98 -12.20
C LEU A 247 -32.11 6.73 -13.07
N SER A 248 -32.32 7.59 -14.08
CA SER A 248 -33.35 7.41 -15.10
C SER A 248 -32.75 7.46 -16.49
N GLY A 249 -33.29 6.69 -17.44
CA GLY A 249 -32.78 6.65 -18.81
C GLY A 249 -31.35 6.06 -18.92
N THR A 250 -30.54 6.54 -19.86
CA THR A 250 -29.19 6.02 -20.17
C THR A 250 -28.11 7.11 -20.27
N ALA A 251 -28.48 8.39 -20.23
CA ALA A 251 -27.55 9.52 -20.44
C ALA A 251 -26.43 9.59 -19.39
N PHE A 252 -26.66 9.08 -18.19
CA PHE A 252 -25.68 9.05 -17.09
C PHE A 252 -24.44 8.16 -17.38
N SER A 253 -24.51 7.27 -18.35
CA SER A 253 -23.45 6.28 -18.63
C SER A 253 -22.09 6.94 -18.94
N THR A 254 -22.09 8.12 -19.54
CA THR A 254 -20.88 8.90 -19.84
C THR A 254 -20.19 9.47 -18.60
N ALA A 255 -20.92 9.59 -17.47
CA ALA A 255 -20.41 10.16 -16.22
C ALA A 255 -19.88 9.11 -15.23
N ILE A 256 -20.11 7.79 -15.51
CA ILE A 256 -19.74 6.73 -14.57
C ILE A 256 -18.21 6.55 -14.50
N ASN A 257 -17.69 6.49 -13.27
CA ASN A 257 -16.34 5.99 -12.92
C ASN A 257 -15.17 6.53 -13.77
N THR A 258 -15.27 7.74 -14.29
CA THR A 258 -14.27 8.31 -15.20
C THR A 258 -12.91 8.63 -14.53
N SER A 259 -12.88 8.85 -13.21
CA SER A 259 -11.66 9.14 -12.44
C SER A 259 -11.87 8.85 -10.96
N LEU A 260 -10.80 8.84 -10.14
CA LEU A 260 -10.93 8.81 -8.67
C LEU A 260 -11.45 10.14 -8.14
N LYS A 261 -10.95 11.25 -8.65
CA LYS A 261 -11.33 12.59 -8.23
C LYS A 261 -12.70 12.98 -8.79
N PRO A 262 -13.57 13.69 -8.05
CA PRO A 262 -14.78 14.32 -8.58
C PRO A 262 -14.48 15.20 -9.79
N LYS A 263 -15.26 15.08 -10.86
CA LYS A 263 -15.11 15.84 -12.11
C LYS A 263 -16.38 16.49 -12.60
N HIS A 264 -17.53 16.07 -12.08
CA HIS A 264 -18.83 16.63 -12.42
C HIS A 264 -19.31 17.53 -11.31
N THR A 265 -20.30 18.39 -11.59
CA THR A 265 -21.11 19.06 -10.58
C THR A 265 -22.43 18.32 -10.40
N LEU A 266 -23.11 18.54 -9.26
CA LEU A 266 -24.47 18.00 -9.06
C LEU A 266 -25.42 18.48 -10.17
N GLN A 267 -25.32 19.72 -10.62
CA GLN A 267 -26.12 20.26 -11.72
C GLN A 267 -25.90 19.48 -13.03
N GLN A 268 -24.64 19.17 -13.36
CA GLN A 268 -24.32 18.37 -14.56
C GLN A 268 -24.88 16.95 -14.45
N LEU A 269 -24.79 16.31 -13.29
CA LEU A 269 -25.36 14.98 -13.10
C LEU A 269 -26.90 15.02 -13.16
N LYS A 270 -27.53 16.06 -12.61
CA LYS A 270 -28.99 16.26 -12.70
C LYS A 270 -29.44 16.35 -14.15
N SER A 271 -28.70 17.05 -15.04
CA SER A 271 -29.03 17.10 -16.47
C SER A 271 -28.87 15.77 -17.21
N LEU A 272 -28.18 14.80 -16.59
CA LEU A 272 -28.05 13.42 -17.08
C LEU A 272 -29.06 12.46 -16.41
N ALA A 273 -30.14 13.00 -15.83
CA ALA A 273 -31.19 12.25 -15.14
C ALA A 273 -30.69 11.41 -13.92
N VAL A 274 -29.69 11.94 -13.22
CA VAL A 274 -29.25 11.44 -11.91
C VAL A 274 -29.99 12.21 -10.83
N GLU A 275 -30.59 11.51 -9.88
CA GLU A 275 -31.18 12.13 -8.69
C GLU A 275 -30.08 12.77 -7.82
N VAL A 276 -30.28 14.02 -7.38
CA VAL A 276 -29.29 14.75 -6.58
C VAL A 276 -29.92 15.34 -5.32
N PRO A 277 -29.17 15.43 -4.20
CA PRO A 277 -29.70 16.01 -2.96
C PRO A 277 -30.08 17.49 -3.14
N ALA A 278 -31.26 17.86 -2.68
CA ALA A 278 -31.78 19.23 -2.79
C ALA A 278 -31.08 20.23 -1.86
N ASN A 279 -30.50 19.73 -0.77
CA ASN A 279 -29.86 20.54 0.29
C ASN A 279 -28.36 20.75 0.07
N VAL A 280 -27.82 20.33 -1.09
CA VAL A 280 -26.39 20.49 -1.46
C VAL A 280 -26.30 21.46 -2.65
N PRO A 281 -25.38 22.44 -2.62
CA PRO A 281 -25.25 23.41 -3.70
C PRO A 281 -25.04 22.73 -5.06
N PRO A 282 -25.76 23.17 -6.13
CA PRO A 282 -25.68 22.54 -7.46
C PRO A 282 -24.28 22.54 -8.09
N ALA A 283 -23.41 23.49 -7.73
CA ALA A 283 -22.03 23.58 -8.17
C ALA A 283 -21.06 22.64 -7.43
N THR A 284 -21.56 21.89 -6.42
CA THR A 284 -20.70 20.97 -5.66
C THR A 284 -20.10 19.90 -6.55
N ALA A 285 -18.78 19.74 -6.45
CA ALA A 285 -18.05 18.73 -7.19
C ALA A 285 -18.42 17.32 -6.69
N VAL A 286 -18.69 16.42 -7.62
CA VAL A 286 -19.19 15.08 -7.34
C VAL A 286 -18.71 14.10 -8.41
N LYS A 287 -18.64 12.84 -8.06
CA LYS A 287 -18.43 11.71 -8.95
C LYS A 287 -19.62 10.79 -8.90
N LEU A 288 -20.09 10.32 -10.07
CA LEU A 288 -21.04 9.22 -10.15
C LEU A 288 -20.27 7.89 -10.10
N LEU A 289 -20.57 7.08 -9.10
CA LEU A 289 -19.95 5.79 -8.86
C LEU A 289 -20.96 4.67 -9.12
N GLU A 290 -20.55 3.70 -9.94
CA GLU A 290 -21.27 2.43 -10.15
C GLU A 290 -20.62 1.32 -9.34
N LEU A 291 -21.41 0.59 -8.57
CA LEU A 291 -20.98 -0.55 -7.77
C LEU A 291 -21.72 -1.81 -8.21
N LYS A 292 -21.07 -2.64 -9.01
CA LYS A 292 -21.67 -3.84 -9.61
C LYS A 292 -22.07 -4.85 -8.54
N GLN A 293 -23.36 -5.24 -8.59
CA GLN A 293 -23.95 -6.29 -7.78
C GLN A 293 -24.01 -7.61 -8.54
N VAL A 294 -24.51 -8.68 -7.92
CA VAL A 294 -24.73 -9.97 -8.60
C VAL A 294 -25.75 -9.79 -9.74
N LYS A 295 -26.77 -8.94 -9.51
CA LYS A 295 -27.73 -8.50 -10.54
C LYS A 295 -27.78 -6.97 -10.49
N GLY A 296 -27.53 -6.32 -11.62
CA GLY A 296 -27.53 -4.85 -11.72
C GLY A 296 -26.37 -4.16 -11.01
N ALA A 297 -26.59 -2.95 -10.57
CA ALA A 297 -25.63 -2.12 -9.88
C ALA A 297 -26.30 -1.12 -8.91
N ASP A 298 -25.59 -0.74 -7.84
CA ASP A 298 -25.95 0.40 -7.02
C ASP A 298 -25.19 1.63 -7.52
N TYR A 299 -25.83 2.79 -7.44
CA TYR A 299 -25.23 4.05 -7.85
C TYR A 299 -25.11 4.99 -6.67
N TRP A 300 -23.98 5.71 -6.65
CA TRP A 300 -23.61 6.58 -5.52
C TRP A 300 -23.02 7.88 -6.02
N LEU A 301 -23.37 8.96 -5.37
CA LEU A 301 -22.72 10.25 -5.48
C LEU A 301 -21.56 10.26 -4.49
N ALA A 302 -20.33 10.41 -4.99
CA ALA A 302 -19.11 10.44 -4.18
C ALA A 302 -18.49 11.83 -4.20
N PHE A 303 -18.31 12.44 -3.02
CA PHE A 303 -17.87 13.81 -2.82
C PHE A 303 -16.36 13.88 -2.51
N ASP A 304 -15.85 15.07 -2.18
CA ASP A 304 -14.42 15.28 -1.92
C ASP A 304 -13.88 14.37 -0.80
N ASN A 305 -14.60 14.19 0.31
CA ASN A 305 -14.13 13.32 1.39
C ASN A 305 -14.06 11.84 0.98
N PHE A 306 -14.89 11.37 0.06
CA PHE A 306 -14.74 10.05 -0.53
C PHE A 306 -13.44 9.94 -1.33
N TYR A 307 -13.10 10.99 -2.10
CA TYR A 307 -11.82 11.05 -2.80
C TYR A 307 -10.64 11.06 -1.81
N VAL A 308 -10.75 11.76 -0.69
CA VAL A 308 -9.71 11.74 0.36
C VAL A 308 -9.48 10.32 0.89
N ILE A 309 -10.54 9.51 1.09
CA ILE A 309 -10.37 8.10 1.47
C ILE A 309 -9.58 7.34 0.38
N THR A 310 -9.81 7.64 -0.92
CA THR A 310 -9.05 7.00 -2.00
C THR A 310 -7.55 7.38 -2.00
N ARG A 311 -7.13 8.39 -1.24
CA ARG A 311 -5.70 8.73 -1.09
C ARG A 311 -4.96 7.72 -0.23
N TYR A 312 -5.67 7.06 0.69
CA TYR A 312 -5.11 5.98 1.51
C TYR A 312 -4.83 4.73 0.65
N ASN A 313 -5.80 4.35 -0.18
CA ASN A 313 -5.64 3.31 -1.20
C ASN A 313 -6.40 3.73 -2.46
N HIS A 314 -5.72 3.77 -3.62
CA HIS A 314 -6.23 4.26 -4.89
C HIS A 314 -7.28 3.34 -5.52
N SER A 315 -8.40 3.13 -4.81
CA SER A 315 -9.52 2.26 -5.21
C SER A 315 -10.86 2.80 -4.74
N HIS A 316 -11.84 2.87 -5.64
CA HIS A 316 -13.23 3.17 -5.27
C HIS A 316 -13.84 2.11 -4.36
N LEU A 317 -13.51 0.84 -4.63
CA LEU A 317 -14.03 -0.29 -3.85
C LEU A 317 -13.50 -0.22 -2.43
N TYR A 318 -12.21 0.14 -2.26
CA TYR A 318 -11.61 0.37 -0.95
C TYR A 318 -12.34 1.49 -0.19
N ALA A 319 -12.48 2.65 -0.81
CA ALA A 319 -13.12 3.80 -0.18
C ALA A 319 -14.58 3.51 0.22
N MET A 320 -15.31 2.78 -0.62
CA MET A 320 -16.67 2.35 -0.29
C MET A 320 -16.69 1.30 0.82
N ALA A 321 -15.73 0.39 0.88
CA ALA A 321 -15.62 -0.58 1.98
C ALA A 321 -15.34 0.11 3.31
N VAL A 322 -14.44 1.09 3.34
CA VAL A 322 -14.18 1.93 4.53
C VAL A 322 -15.46 2.64 4.94
N TYR A 323 -16.14 3.33 4.01
CA TYR A 323 -17.36 4.06 4.30
C TYR A 323 -18.47 3.13 4.83
N GLN A 324 -18.78 2.03 4.15
CA GLN A 324 -19.84 1.13 4.60
C GLN A 324 -19.50 0.45 5.93
N LEU A 325 -18.23 0.06 6.14
CA LEU A 325 -17.80 -0.47 7.43
C LEU A 325 -17.96 0.57 8.54
N SER A 326 -17.59 1.83 8.29
CA SER A 326 -17.73 2.91 9.27
C SER A 326 -19.18 3.09 9.70
N GLN A 327 -20.11 3.03 8.74
CA GLN A 327 -21.55 3.17 9.05
C GLN A 327 -22.09 1.99 9.88
N GLU A 328 -21.66 0.77 9.59
CA GLU A 328 -22.07 -0.41 10.38
C GLU A 328 -21.46 -0.39 11.79
N ILE A 329 -20.20 0.04 11.93
CA ILE A 329 -19.55 0.24 13.25
C ILE A 329 -20.30 1.30 14.04
N LYS A 330 -20.61 2.46 13.44
CA LYS A 330 -21.36 3.56 14.08
C LYS A 330 -22.73 3.10 14.60
N LYS A 331 -23.47 2.35 13.76
CA LYS A 331 -24.75 1.75 14.18
C LYS A 331 -24.60 0.77 15.34
N GLY A 332 -23.54 -0.06 15.31
CA GLY A 332 -23.23 -1.00 16.38
C GLY A 332 -22.88 -0.29 17.68
N TYR A 333 -22.02 0.73 17.59
CA TYR A 333 -21.60 1.54 18.74
C TYR A 333 -22.81 2.24 19.42
N ALA A 334 -23.67 2.89 18.63
CA ALA A 334 -24.85 3.56 19.15
C ALA A 334 -25.88 2.63 19.84
N LYS A 335 -25.83 1.31 19.56
CA LYS A 335 -26.69 0.31 20.22
C LYS A 335 -26.08 -0.23 21.53
N SER A 336 -24.78 -0.03 21.71
CA SER A 336 -24.02 -0.57 22.86
C SER A 336 -23.63 0.53 23.87
N SER A 337 -23.88 1.80 23.53
CA SER A 337 -23.78 3.00 24.38
C SER A 337 -25.15 3.30 25.00
#